data_709efc7f24ae02d6c85dfd63bd834a9e
#
_entry.id   709efc7f24ae02d6c85dfd63bd834a9e
#
_cell.length_a   1.000
_cell.length_b   1.000
_cell.length_c   1.000
_cell.angle_alpha   90.00
_cell.angle_beta   90.00
_cell.angle_gamma   90.00
#
_symmetry.space_group_name_H-M   'P 1'
#
loop_
_entity.id
_entity.type
_entity.pdbx_description
1 polymer ?
#
loop_
_entity_poly.entity_id
_entity_poly.type
_entity_poly.pdbx_seq_one_letter_code
_entity_poly.pdbx_strand_id
1 'polypeptide(L)'
;MTEFNYPQPAPIGDWNRLLDGRVAVVTGGGTGIGGSISRLFAQHGAIVEIIDIDPAVANESVSDIEAAGGIARAHVADCRDWEQLQGVATTILSDHPHVQVLVNNVGDYRPLERFRKSSPDSWKAMYDINFFAMVASTKCFIESMIAGGGGSIVNIHSVEGMRGYPGDPIYGAMKAASAKFSTDLALSMGRNGIRVNGIGPDLTQTPQVDYVSTSVGSEHLWEAWAPVGRLGWPEDQARVALFLASDLSAYVTGHNIPVDGGTKAGAGWFYSPAEERFTNRPKGL
;
A
#
# COMPACT_ATOMS: atom_id res chain seq x y z
N MET A 1 -42.98 11.30 14.25
CA MET A 1 -41.66 11.31 13.60
C MET A 1 -40.82 10.31 14.36
N THR A 2 -40.49 9.18 13.76
CA THR A 2 -39.52 8.22 14.33
C THR A 2 -38.16 8.93 14.36
N GLU A 3 -37.62 9.18 15.55
CA GLU A 3 -36.22 9.64 15.69
C GLU A 3 -35.30 8.55 15.08
N PHE A 4 -34.71 8.87 13.95
CA PHE A 4 -33.64 8.03 13.37
C PHE A 4 -32.40 8.22 14.24
N ASN A 5 -32.17 7.26 15.12
CA ASN A 5 -30.95 7.22 15.92
C ASN A 5 -29.81 6.55 15.10
N TYR A 6 -29.10 7.34 14.30
CA TYR A 6 -27.90 6.87 13.61
C TYR A 6 -26.72 6.83 14.61
N PRO A 7 -25.99 5.73 14.68
CA PRO A 7 -24.78 5.68 15.50
C PRO A 7 -23.79 6.74 15.01
N GLN A 8 -23.38 7.59 15.93
CA GLN A 8 -22.33 8.60 15.64
C GLN A 8 -20.95 7.94 15.70
N PRO A 9 -19.98 8.40 14.89
CA PRO A 9 -18.62 7.93 15.01
C PRO A 9 -18.07 8.26 16.41
N ALA A 10 -17.32 7.33 16.99
CA ALA A 10 -16.64 7.55 18.25
C ALA A 10 -15.63 8.71 18.12
N PRO A 11 -15.47 9.55 19.14
CA PRO A 11 -14.42 10.57 19.13
C PRO A 11 -13.04 9.92 19.10
N ILE A 12 -12.08 10.57 18.45
CA ILE A 12 -10.67 10.14 18.50
C ILE A 12 -10.15 10.37 19.91
N GLY A 13 -9.75 9.30 20.58
CA GLY A 13 -9.29 9.34 21.96
C GLY A 13 -7.87 9.93 22.08
N ASP A 14 -6.88 9.25 21.52
CA ASP A 14 -5.48 9.69 21.53
C ASP A 14 -4.94 9.78 20.10
N TRP A 15 -4.59 10.98 19.67
CA TRP A 15 -4.02 11.25 18.35
C TRP A 15 -2.65 10.60 18.12
N ASN A 16 -1.94 10.26 19.19
CA ASN A 16 -0.65 9.57 19.11
C ASN A 16 -0.79 8.04 19.09
N ARG A 17 -1.99 7.52 19.30
CA ARG A 17 -2.29 6.09 19.37
C ARG A 17 -3.50 5.71 18.53
N LEU A 18 -3.48 6.08 17.25
CA LEU A 18 -4.61 5.89 16.32
C LEU A 18 -4.96 4.42 16.04
N LEU A 19 -4.04 3.50 16.31
CA LEU A 19 -4.18 2.05 16.11
C LEU A 19 -4.00 1.27 17.41
N ASP A 20 -4.23 1.89 18.56
CA ASP A 20 -3.98 1.29 19.88
C ASP A 20 -4.62 -0.08 20.04
N GLY A 21 -3.79 -1.10 20.29
CA GLY A 21 -4.19 -2.49 20.48
C GLY A 21 -4.74 -3.20 19.24
N ARG A 22 -4.76 -2.56 18.07
CA ARG A 22 -5.19 -3.19 16.81
C ARG A 22 -4.10 -4.12 16.28
N VAL A 23 -4.51 -5.30 15.82
CA VAL A 23 -3.64 -6.21 15.09
C VAL A 23 -3.63 -5.81 13.62
N ALA A 24 -2.43 -5.51 13.12
CA ALA A 24 -2.19 -5.10 11.74
C ALA A 24 -1.27 -6.09 11.03
N VAL A 25 -1.77 -6.75 9.99
CA VAL A 25 -0.97 -7.61 9.10
C VAL A 25 -0.46 -6.77 7.93
N VAL A 26 0.85 -6.78 7.69
CA VAL A 26 1.50 -6.05 6.58
C VAL A 26 2.29 -7.02 5.72
N THR A 27 1.85 -7.26 4.48
CA THR A 27 2.60 -8.07 3.51
C THR A 27 3.72 -7.26 2.85
N GLY A 28 4.93 -7.84 2.72
CA GLY A 28 6.12 -7.10 2.31
C GLY A 28 6.46 -6.01 3.33
N GLY A 29 6.22 -6.28 4.62
CA GLY A 29 6.31 -5.31 5.70
C GLY A 29 7.72 -5.07 6.25
N GLY A 30 8.75 -5.72 5.68
CA GLY A 30 10.12 -5.61 6.18
C GLY A 30 10.84 -4.35 5.71
N THR A 31 10.61 -3.86 4.50
CA THR A 31 11.35 -2.71 3.95
C THR A 31 10.48 -1.84 3.04
N GLY A 32 11.05 -0.74 2.55
CA GLY A 32 10.38 0.18 1.62
C GLY A 32 9.08 0.73 2.18
N ILE A 33 8.04 0.78 1.35
CA ILE A 33 6.72 1.28 1.74
C ILE A 33 6.12 0.43 2.86
N GLY A 34 6.16 -0.90 2.74
CA GLY A 34 5.64 -1.81 3.76
C GLY A 34 6.36 -1.67 5.10
N GLY A 35 7.69 -1.57 5.10
CA GLY A 35 8.49 -1.36 6.33
C GLY A 35 8.19 -0.01 7.00
N SER A 36 8.00 1.06 6.22
CA SER A 36 7.60 2.36 6.77
C SER A 36 6.18 2.32 7.36
N ILE A 37 5.25 1.59 6.72
CA ILE A 37 3.91 1.35 7.26
C ILE A 37 3.98 0.57 8.57
N SER A 38 4.75 -0.51 8.62
CA SER A 38 4.92 -1.35 9.81
C SER A 38 5.42 -0.53 10.99
N ARG A 39 6.48 0.24 10.80
CA ARG A 39 7.04 1.12 11.86
C ARG A 39 6.03 2.18 12.30
N LEU A 40 5.38 2.87 11.38
CA LEU A 40 4.43 3.92 11.74
C LEU A 40 3.19 3.36 12.46
N PHE A 41 2.69 2.19 12.06
CA PHE A 41 1.56 1.55 12.72
C PHE A 41 1.91 1.15 14.15
N ALA A 42 3.09 0.57 14.36
CA ALA A 42 3.58 0.23 15.69
C ALA A 42 3.77 1.47 16.59
N GLN A 43 4.28 2.59 16.04
CA GLN A 43 4.35 3.87 16.75
C GLN A 43 2.98 4.38 17.21
N HIS A 44 1.92 4.07 16.44
CA HIS A 44 0.54 4.39 16.79
C HIS A 44 -0.19 3.29 17.57
N GLY A 45 0.55 2.35 18.17
CA GLY A 45 0.07 1.36 19.12
C GLY A 45 -0.47 0.07 18.51
N ALA A 46 -0.27 -0.18 17.22
CA ALA A 46 -0.63 -1.45 16.61
C ALA A 46 0.31 -2.58 17.06
N ILE A 47 -0.23 -3.79 17.12
CA ILE A 47 0.53 -5.05 17.10
C ILE A 47 0.72 -5.42 15.64
N VAL A 48 1.97 -5.39 15.14
CA VAL A 48 2.25 -5.54 13.72
C VAL A 48 2.74 -6.95 13.40
N GLU A 49 2.01 -7.67 12.55
CA GLU A 49 2.39 -8.96 12.00
C GLU A 49 2.94 -8.78 10.58
N ILE A 50 4.26 -8.88 10.45
CA ILE A 50 4.98 -8.67 9.18
C ILE A 50 5.08 -9.99 8.44
N ILE A 51 4.54 -10.07 7.22
CA ILE A 51 4.75 -11.19 6.31
C ILE A 51 5.72 -10.74 5.23
N ASP A 52 6.89 -11.35 5.15
CA ASP A 52 7.90 -11.04 4.13
C ASP A 52 8.57 -12.33 3.61
N ILE A 53 9.07 -12.30 2.39
CA ILE A 53 9.79 -13.43 1.80
C ILE A 53 11.24 -13.47 2.30
N ASP A 54 11.80 -12.33 2.70
CA ASP A 54 13.16 -12.19 3.18
C ASP A 54 13.20 -12.13 4.72
N PRO A 55 13.67 -13.21 5.37
CA PRO A 55 13.72 -13.26 6.84
C PRO A 55 14.68 -12.22 7.45
N ALA A 56 15.74 -11.82 6.75
CA ALA A 56 16.68 -10.84 7.28
C ALA A 56 16.02 -9.46 7.37
N VAL A 57 15.36 -9.04 6.29
CA VAL A 57 14.65 -7.76 6.21
C VAL A 57 13.46 -7.70 7.18
N ALA A 58 12.71 -8.81 7.30
CA ALA A 58 11.59 -8.89 8.24
C ALA A 58 12.06 -8.75 9.69
N ASN A 59 13.12 -9.47 10.08
CA ASN A 59 13.65 -9.43 11.45
C ASN A 59 14.31 -8.09 11.78
N GLU A 60 14.99 -7.44 10.83
CA GLU A 60 15.51 -6.09 11.01
C GLU A 60 14.37 -5.10 11.32
N SER A 61 13.28 -5.15 10.55
CA SER A 61 12.10 -4.30 10.80
C SER A 61 11.47 -4.55 12.17
N VAL A 62 11.39 -5.81 12.61
CA VAL A 62 10.92 -6.15 13.98
C VAL A 62 11.84 -5.54 15.04
N SER A 63 13.17 -5.70 14.89
CA SER A 63 14.15 -5.15 15.82
C SER A 63 14.06 -3.63 15.94
N ASP A 64 13.88 -2.93 14.82
CA ASP A 64 13.69 -1.48 14.80
C ASP A 64 12.42 -1.05 15.55
N ILE A 65 11.31 -1.77 15.33
CA ILE A 65 10.03 -1.51 15.98
C ILE A 65 10.12 -1.74 17.49
N GLU A 66 10.73 -2.85 17.92
CA GLU A 66 10.90 -3.18 19.33
C GLU A 66 11.85 -2.19 20.03
N ALA A 67 12.93 -1.78 19.36
CA ALA A 67 13.84 -0.76 19.88
C ALA A 67 13.15 0.60 20.08
N ALA A 68 12.12 0.89 19.28
CA ALA A 68 11.27 2.08 19.42
C ALA A 68 10.12 1.90 20.46
N GLY A 69 10.03 0.72 21.14
CA GLY A 69 8.99 0.42 22.12
C GLY A 69 7.66 -0.07 21.54
N GLY A 70 7.62 -0.41 20.25
CA GLY A 70 6.46 -1.00 19.58
C GLY A 70 6.43 -2.53 19.72
N ILE A 71 5.41 -3.15 19.13
CA ILE A 71 5.21 -4.61 19.11
C ILE A 71 5.14 -5.07 17.66
N ALA A 72 6.03 -5.99 17.28
CA ALA A 72 5.97 -6.62 15.97
C ALA A 72 6.44 -8.08 15.98
N ARG A 73 6.02 -8.85 14.98
CA ARG A 73 6.50 -10.23 14.73
C ARG A 73 6.74 -10.42 13.24
N ALA A 74 7.73 -11.24 12.91
CA ALA A 74 8.06 -11.60 11.53
C ALA A 74 7.57 -13.00 11.19
N HIS A 75 6.98 -13.15 10.01
CA HIS A 75 6.56 -14.40 9.41
C HIS A 75 7.15 -14.49 8.01
N VAL A 76 7.84 -15.60 7.72
CA VAL A 76 8.46 -15.81 6.42
C VAL A 76 7.54 -16.57 5.49
N ALA A 77 7.09 -15.93 4.42
CA ALA A 77 6.29 -16.58 3.38
C ALA A 77 6.36 -15.81 2.05
N ASP A 78 6.29 -16.56 0.96
CA ASP A 78 6.01 -16.00 -0.35
C ASP A 78 4.48 -15.83 -0.49
N CYS A 79 4.00 -14.60 -0.59
CA CYS A 79 2.57 -14.31 -0.75
C CYS A 79 2.00 -14.84 -2.09
N ARG A 80 2.83 -15.28 -3.04
CA ARG A 80 2.42 -15.96 -4.28
C ARG A 80 2.15 -17.45 -4.06
N ASP A 81 2.64 -18.00 -2.96
CA ASP A 81 2.43 -19.39 -2.57
C ASP A 81 1.27 -19.49 -1.58
N TRP A 82 0.17 -20.04 -2.07
CA TRP A 82 -1.06 -20.15 -1.29
C TRP A 82 -0.89 -20.98 0.00
N GLU A 83 -0.14 -22.07 -0.04
CA GLU A 83 0.04 -22.97 1.11
C GLU A 83 0.89 -22.32 2.20
N GLN A 84 1.99 -21.65 1.82
CA GLN A 84 2.82 -20.89 2.76
C GLN A 84 2.00 -19.78 3.42
N LEU A 85 1.26 -19.03 2.62
CA LEU A 85 0.44 -17.91 3.11
C LEU A 85 -0.66 -18.38 4.07
N GLN A 86 -1.34 -19.51 3.76
CA GLN A 86 -2.33 -20.10 4.67
C GLN A 86 -1.69 -20.58 5.98
N GLY A 87 -0.50 -21.17 5.93
CA GLY A 87 0.25 -21.60 7.11
C GLY A 87 0.56 -20.44 8.04
N VAL A 88 1.09 -19.34 7.48
CA VAL A 88 1.37 -18.11 8.23
C VAL A 88 0.09 -17.49 8.78
N ALA A 89 -0.96 -17.39 7.97
CA ALA A 89 -2.25 -16.85 8.43
C ALA A 89 -2.82 -17.67 9.60
N THR A 90 -2.72 -19.00 9.54
CA THR A 90 -3.14 -19.88 10.63
C THR A 90 -2.36 -19.59 11.91
N THR A 91 -1.06 -19.38 11.82
CA THR A 91 -0.21 -19.03 12.97
C THR A 91 -0.61 -17.67 13.57
N ILE A 92 -0.76 -16.63 12.73
CA ILE A 92 -1.20 -15.31 13.19
C ILE A 92 -2.57 -15.38 13.86
N LEU A 93 -3.53 -16.10 13.26
CA LEU A 93 -4.89 -16.20 13.78
C LEU A 93 -5.01 -17.07 15.03
N SER A 94 -4.05 -17.94 15.33
CA SER A 94 -3.98 -18.66 16.60
C SER A 94 -3.61 -17.73 17.77
N ASP A 95 -2.77 -16.75 17.53
CA ASP A 95 -2.36 -15.76 18.53
C ASP A 95 -3.33 -14.57 18.60
N HIS A 96 -3.88 -14.19 17.45
CA HIS A 96 -4.78 -13.05 17.27
C HIS A 96 -6.04 -13.48 16.50
N PRO A 97 -7.11 -13.93 17.18
CA PRO A 97 -8.33 -14.41 16.50
C PRO A 97 -8.97 -13.36 15.58
N HIS A 98 -8.69 -12.09 15.81
CA HIS A 98 -9.24 -10.98 15.04
C HIS A 98 -8.13 -10.04 14.53
N VAL A 99 -8.07 -9.90 13.21
CA VAL A 99 -7.23 -8.91 12.52
C VAL A 99 -8.09 -7.68 12.22
N GLN A 100 -7.65 -6.49 12.64
CA GLN A 100 -8.37 -5.25 12.39
C GLN A 100 -7.85 -4.47 11.20
N VAL A 101 -6.58 -4.69 10.82
CA VAL A 101 -5.98 -4.00 9.67
C VAL A 101 -5.21 -5.00 8.81
N LEU A 102 -5.46 -4.97 7.51
CA LEU A 102 -4.67 -5.71 6.52
C LEU A 102 -4.08 -4.72 5.51
N VAL A 103 -2.76 -4.73 5.36
CA VAL A 103 -2.07 -3.98 4.31
C VAL A 103 -1.51 -4.95 3.28
N ASN A 104 -2.09 -4.96 2.10
CA ASN A 104 -1.57 -5.69 0.95
C ASN A 104 -0.57 -4.80 0.20
N ASN A 105 0.71 -4.93 0.55
CA ASN A 105 1.76 -4.10 -0.03
C ASN A 105 2.65 -4.88 -1.01
N VAL A 106 2.69 -6.21 -0.96
CA VAL A 106 3.49 -7.01 -1.91
C VAL A 106 3.17 -6.64 -3.35
N GLY A 107 4.21 -6.37 -4.12
CA GLY A 107 4.13 -6.06 -5.56
C GLY A 107 5.50 -5.75 -6.13
N ASP A 108 5.68 -6.02 -7.42
CA ASP A 108 6.92 -5.73 -8.14
C ASP A 108 6.61 -5.36 -9.60
N TYR A 109 7.43 -4.48 -10.17
CA TYR A 109 7.40 -4.14 -11.60
C TYR A 109 8.40 -4.97 -12.42
N ARG A 110 9.20 -5.82 -11.77
CA ARG A 110 10.23 -6.67 -12.42
C ARG A 110 9.71 -8.08 -12.69
N PRO A 111 10.12 -8.70 -13.81
CA PRO A 111 10.96 -8.13 -14.86
C PRO A 111 10.21 -7.06 -15.66
N LEU A 112 10.83 -5.88 -15.88
CA LEU A 112 10.28 -4.83 -16.72
C LEU A 112 10.43 -5.21 -18.19
N GLU A 113 9.35 -5.67 -18.81
CA GLU A 113 9.37 -6.12 -20.19
C GLU A 113 8.40 -5.31 -21.06
N ARG A 114 8.93 -4.68 -22.10
CA ARG A 114 8.07 -4.07 -23.12
C ARG A 114 7.19 -5.13 -23.78
N PHE A 115 5.91 -4.88 -23.97
CA PHE A 115 4.92 -5.83 -24.47
C PHE A 115 5.37 -6.65 -25.69
N ARG A 116 6.07 -6.04 -26.65
CA ARG A 116 6.58 -6.73 -27.84
C ARG A 116 7.62 -7.84 -27.57
N LYS A 117 8.20 -7.86 -26.37
CA LYS A 117 9.22 -8.82 -25.93
C LYS A 117 8.75 -9.71 -24.78
N SER A 118 7.58 -9.40 -24.20
CA SER A 118 7.05 -10.13 -23.06
C SER A 118 6.48 -11.49 -23.49
N SER A 119 6.38 -12.39 -22.53
CA SER A 119 5.96 -13.78 -22.73
C SER A 119 4.81 -14.15 -21.77
N PRO A 120 4.07 -15.24 -22.04
CA PRO A 120 3.06 -15.75 -21.11
C PRO A 120 3.60 -15.99 -19.69
N ASP A 121 4.88 -16.39 -19.55
CA ASP A 121 5.51 -16.61 -18.24
C ASP A 121 5.72 -15.30 -17.49
N SER A 122 6.17 -14.23 -18.18
CA SER A 122 6.30 -12.92 -17.56
C SER A 122 4.93 -12.31 -17.22
N TRP A 123 3.89 -12.57 -18.03
CA TRP A 123 2.51 -12.13 -17.70
C TRP A 123 1.98 -12.83 -16.46
N LYS A 124 2.25 -14.15 -16.35
CA LYS A 124 1.87 -14.90 -15.16
C LYS A 124 2.60 -14.39 -13.93
N ALA A 125 3.91 -14.13 -14.00
CA ALA A 125 4.69 -13.57 -12.91
C ALA A 125 4.13 -12.21 -12.45
N MET A 126 3.75 -11.31 -13.38
CA MET A 126 3.11 -10.04 -13.06
C MET A 126 1.75 -10.21 -12.38
N TYR A 127 0.95 -11.18 -12.83
CA TYR A 127 -0.31 -11.53 -12.19
C TYR A 127 -0.09 -12.05 -10.76
N ASP A 128 0.82 -13.00 -10.60
CA ASP A 128 1.06 -13.65 -9.31
C ASP A 128 1.50 -12.65 -8.24
N ILE A 129 2.44 -11.74 -8.57
CA ILE A 129 3.01 -10.81 -7.59
C ILE A 129 2.13 -9.56 -7.36
N ASN A 130 1.41 -9.06 -8.36
CA ASN A 130 0.70 -7.78 -8.27
C ASN A 130 -0.80 -7.90 -8.07
N PHE A 131 -1.38 -9.08 -8.29
CA PHE A 131 -2.81 -9.28 -8.12
C PHE A 131 -3.15 -10.50 -7.27
N PHE A 132 -2.65 -11.70 -7.62
CA PHE A 132 -2.95 -12.92 -6.89
C PHE A 132 -2.52 -12.81 -5.40
N ALA A 133 -1.29 -12.37 -5.12
CA ALA A 133 -0.79 -12.21 -3.75
C ALA A 133 -1.72 -11.37 -2.87
N MET A 134 -2.25 -10.27 -3.41
CA MET A 134 -3.20 -9.39 -2.71
C MET A 134 -4.55 -10.10 -2.46
N VAL A 135 -5.10 -10.78 -3.46
CA VAL A 135 -6.37 -11.51 -3.35
C VAL A 135 -6.22 -12.65 -2.35
N ALA A 136 -5.12 -13.39 -2.40
CA ALA A 136 -4.82 -14.51 -1.51
C ALA A 136 -4.69 -14.03 -0.05
N SER A 137 -3.91 -12.98 0.21
CA SER A 137 -3.78 -12.41 1.55
C SER A 137 -5.14 -11.93 2.09
N THR A 138 -5.92 -11.24 1.26
CA THR A 138 -7.26 -10.80 1.63
C THR A 138 -8.14 -12.01 2.01
N LYS A 139 -8.10 -13.09 1.22
CA LYS A 139 -8.89 -14.30 1.50
C LYS A 139 -8.49 -14.96 2.81
N CYS A 140 -7.21 -14.96 3.18
CA CYS A 140 -6.73 -15.55 4.43
C CYS A 140 -7.26 -14.83 5.68
N PHE A 141 -7.45 -13.52 5.64
CA PHE A 141 -7.80 -12.73 6.83
C PHE A 141 -9.24 -12.22 6.87
N ILE A 142 -9.97 -12.20 5.76
CA ILE A 142 -11.28 -11.57 5.66
C ILE A 142 -12.32 -12.11 6.67
N GLU A 143 -12.33 -13.44 6.89
CA GLU A 143 -13.27 -14.05 7.82
C GLU A 143 -12.98 -13.67 9.28
N SER A 144 -11.69 -13.54 9.67
CA SER A 144 -11.32 -13.09 11.00
C SER A 144 -11.68 -11.61 11.21
N MET A 145 -11.56 -10.78 10.17
CA MET A 145 -12.00 -9.39 10.20
C MET A 145 -13.52 -9.29 10.40
N ILE A 146 -14.30 -10.10 9.67
CA ILE A 146 -15.77 -10.16 9.82
C ILE A 146 -16.12 -10.59 11.25
N ALA A 147 -15.51 -11.65 11.75
CA ALA A 147 -15.75 -12.17 13.10
C ALA A 147 -15.36 -11.15 14.20
N GLY A 148 -14.36 -10.32 13.93
CA GLY A 148 -13.92 -9.24 14.81
C GLY A 148 -14.78 -7.96 14.75
N GLY A 149 -15.85 -7.95 13.94
CA GLY A 149 -16.75 -6.81 13.80
C GLY A 149 -16.33 -5.77 12.76
N GLY A 150 -15.38 -6.09 11.90
CA GLY A 150 -14.94 -5.24 10.81
C GLY A 150 -13.45 -4.85 10.89
N GLY A 151 -13.08 -3.82 10.12
CA GLY A 151 -11.70 -3.35 10.06
C GLY A 151 -11.38 -2.54 8.81
N SER A 152 -10.10 -2.46 8.47
CA SER A 152 -9.62 -1.73 7.29
C SER A 152 -8.65 -2.57 6.46
N ILE A 153 -8.89 -2.65 5.15
CA ILE A 153 -7.96 -3.20 4.17
C ILE A 153 -7.37 -2.04 3.36
N VAL A 154 -6.05 -1.96 3.30
CA VAL A 154 -5.30 -0.98 2.52
C VAL A 154 -4.49 -1.71 1.45
N ASN A 155 -4.79 -1.47 0.18
CA ASN A 155 -4.12 -2.11 -0.95
C ASN A 155 -3.13 -1.14 -1.61
N ILE A 156 -1.86 -1.53 -1.73
CA ILE A 156 -0.86 -0.72 -2.42
C ILE A 156 -0.82 -1.15 -3.89
N HIS A 157 -1.38 -0.29 -4.74
CA HIS A 157 -1.32 -0.48 -6.20
C HIS A 157 -0.29 0.45 -6.85
N SER A 158 -0.65 1.32 -7.80
CA SER A 158 0.22 2.32 -8.43
C SER A 158 -0.64 3.30 -9.24
N VAL A 159 -0.14 4.51 -9.44
CA VAL A 159 -0.72 5.42 -10.44
C VAL A 159 -0.68 4.83 -11.85
N GLU A 160 0.22 3.87 -12.12
CA GLU A 160 0.29 3.17 -13.40
C GLU A 160 -0.95 2.28 -13.67
N GLY A 161 -1.72 1.96 -12.65
CA GLY A 161 -3.05 1.38 -12.80
C GLY A 161 -4.16 2.40 -13.10
N MET A 162 -3.84 3.69 -13.06
CA MET A 162 -4.81 4.79 -13.22
C MET A 162 -4.55 5.66 -14.45
N ARG A 163 -3.44 5.44 -15.15
CA ARG A 163 -3.03 6.15 -16.37
C ARG A 163 -2.36 5.19 -17.36
N GLY A 164 -2.09 5.63 -18.57
CA GLY A 164 -1.33 4.83 -19.55
C GLY A 164 0.11 4.63 -19.10
N TYR A 165 0.59 3.38 -19.09
CA TYR A 165 1.98 3.03 -18.76
C TYR A 165 2.66 2.31 -19.93
N PRO A 166 3.56 2.98 -20.67
CA PRO A 166 4.20 2.40 -21.85
C PRO A 166 5.38 1.47 -21.50
N GLY A 167 5.84 1.47 -20.25
CA GLY A 167 6.96 0.64 -19.81
C GLY A 167 6.62 -0.84 -19.81
N ASP A 168 5.56 -1.21 -19.10
CA ASP A 168 5.00 -2.56 -19.07
C ASP A 168 3.47 -2.50 -18.96
N PRO A 169 2.72 -2.69 -20.08
CA PRO A 169 1.26 -2.68 -20.06
C PRO A 169 0.63 -3.77 -19.18
N ILE A 170 1.31 -4.90 -18.96
CA ILE A 170 0.80 -5.98 -18.11
C ILE A 170 0.86 -5.56 -16.64
N TYR A 171 1.97 -4.95 -16.19
CA TYR A 171 2.05 -4.36 -14.85
C TYR A 171 0.93 -3.34 -14.62
N GLY A 172 0.76 -2.37 -15.55
CA GLY A 172 -0.31 -1.37 -15.47
C GLY A 172 -1.68 -2.01 -15.36
N ALA A 173 -1.96 -3.05 -16.17
CA ALA A 173 -3.22 -3.78 -16.13
C ALA A 173 -3.44 -4.49 -14.77
N MET A 174 -2.40 -5.11 -14.19
CA MET A 174 -2.53 -5.77 -12.88
C MET A 174 -2.76 -4.75 -11.75
N LYS A 175 -2.11 -3.59 -11.80
CA LYS A 175 -2.34 -2.50 -10.84
C LYS A 175 -3.74 -1.87 -11.01
N ALA A 176 -4.27 -1.80 -12.22
CA ALA A 176 -5.66 -1.41 -12.47
C ALA A 176 -6.65 -2.46 -11.92
N ALA A 177 -6.36 -3.75 -12.09
CA ALA A 177 -7.15 -4.83 -11.50
C ALA A 177 -7.16 -4.74 -9.97
N SER A 178 -6.02 -4.46 -9.33
CA SER A 178 -5.90 -4.25 -7.88
C SER A 178 -6.75 -3.08 -7.39
N ALA A 179 -6.74 -1.96 -8.13
CA ALA A 179 -7.56 -0.80 -7.80
C ALA A 179 -9.07 -1.10 -7.95
N LYS A 180 -9.45 -1.84 -9.01
CA LYS A 180 -10.84 -2.26 -9.21
C LYS A 180 -11.30 -3.23 -8.15
N PHE A 181 -10.48 -4.22 -7.78
CA PHE A 181 -10.77 -5.16 -6.71
C PHE A 181 -11.03 -4.45 -5.37
N SER A 182 -10.25 -3.43 -5.04
CA SER A 182 -10.46 -2.61 -3.84
C SER A 182 -11.85 -1.99 -3.81
N THR A 183 -12.30 -1.42 -4.93
CA THR A 183 -13.62 -0.80 -5.04
C THR A 183 -14.75 -1.82 -4.92
N ASP A 184 -14.62 -2.98 -5.58
CA ASP A 184 -15.66 -4.02 -5.56
C ASP A 184 -15.77 -4.70 -4.19
N LEU A 185 -14.62 -4.97 -3.57
CA LEU A 185 -14.58 -5.56 -2.24
C LEU A 185 -15.14 -4.61 -1.18
N ALA A 186 -14.90 -3.30 -1.30
CA ALA A 186 -15.47 -2.28 -0.42
C ALA A 186 -17.02 -2.34 -0.42
N LEU A 187 -17.61 -2.50 -1.61
CA LEU A 187 -19.06 -2.62 -1.75
C LEU A 187 -19.59 -3.90 -1.12
N SER A 188 -18.91 -5.03 -1.36
CA SER A 188 -19.36 -6.33 -0.87
C SER A 188 -19.18 -6.50 0.63
N MET A 189 -18.15 -5.89 1.23
CA MET A 189 -17.79 -6.05 2.65
C MET A 189 -18.25 -4.90 3.55
N GLY A 190 -18.78 -3.82 3.00
CA GLY A 190 -19.18 -2.65 3.80
C GLY A 190 -20.20 -2.98 4.90
N ARG A 191 -21.15 -3.89 4.65
CA ARG A 191 -22.12 -4.33 5.67
C ARG A 191 -21.51 -5.19 6.77
N ASN A 192 -20.31 -5.72 6.55
CA ASN A 192 -19.52 -6.44 7.54
C ASN A 192 -18.62 -5.50 8.35
N GLY A 193 -18.74 -4.18 8.18
CA GLY A 193 -17.91 -3.20 8.87
C GLY A 193 -16.48 -3.07 8.32
N ILE A 194 -16.19 -3.66 7.15
CA ILE A 194 -14.86 -3.61 6.55
C ILE A 194 -14.80 -2.50 5.51
N ARG A 195 -13.86 -1.57 5.71
CA ARG A 195 -13.49 -0.56 4.72
C ARG A 195 -12.35 -1.09 3.85
N VAL A 196 -12.40 -0.82 2.57
CA VAL A 196 -11.33 -1.22 1.63
C VAL A 196 -10.96 -0.03 0.76
N ASN A 197 -9.70 0.38 0.82
CA ASN A 197 -9.18 1.49 0.02
C ASN A 197 -7.82 1.13 -0.57
N GLY A 198 -7.46 1.85 -1.63
CA GLY A 198 -6.18 1.71 -2.29
C GLY A 198 -5.31 2.95 -2.19
N ILE A 199 -4.00 2.76 -2.22
CA ILE A 199 -2.98 3.80 -2.36
C ILE A 199 -2.26 3.58 -3.67
N GLY A 200 -2.12 4.64 -4.48
CA GLY A 200 -1.38 4.65 -5.74
C GLY A 200 -0.10 5.46 -5.64
N PRO A 201 1.04 4.84 -5.26
CA PRO A 201 2.34 5.50 -5.29
C PRO A 201 2.78 5.87 -6.71
N ASP A 202 3.58 6.93 -6.82
CA ASP A 202 4.48 7.24 -7.93
C ASP A 202 5.79 7.78 -7.38
N LEU A 203 6.89 7.71 -8.16
CA LEU A 203 8.20 8.29 -7.87
C LEU A 203 8.63 8.16 -6.39
N THR A 204 8.31 7.03 -5.76
CA THR A 204 8.65 6.78 -4.35
C THR A 204 10.00 6.09 -4.26
N GLN A 205 10.98 6.75 -3.62
CA GLN A 205 12.30 6.20 -3.38
C GLN A 205 12.22 5.01 -2.42
N THR A 206 12.67 3.84 -2.87
CA THR A 206 12.70 2.61 -2.06
C THR A 206 13.94 1.79 -2.40
N PRO A 207 14.35 0.81 -1.59
CA PRO A 207 15.41 -0.12 -1.97
C PRO A 207 15.11 -0.91 -3.26
N GLN A 208 13.83 -1.11 -3.58
CA GLN A 208 13.40 -1.78 -4.82
C GLN A 208 13.51 -0.86 -6.04
N VAL A 209 13.27 0.45 -5.87
CA VAL A 209 13.31 1.46 -6.94
C VAL A 209 14.15 2.63 -6.47
N ASP A 210 15.44 2.58 -6.79
CA ASP A 210 16.40 3.59 -6.38
C ASP A 210 16.51 4.70 -7.42
N TYR A 211 15.61 5.68 -7.30
CA TYR A 211 15.64 6.88 -8.14
C TYR A 211 16.85 7.76 -7.86
N VAL A 212 17.28 7.84 -6.59
CA VAL A 212 18.38 8.73 -6.18
C VAL A 212 19.69 8.35 -6.86
N SER A 213 20.08 7.05 -6.80
CA SER A 213 21.34 6.60 -7.42
C SER A 213 21.30 6.61 -8.94
N THR A 214 20.11 6.43 -9.54
CA THR A 214 19.94 6.37 -11.01
C THR A 214 19.79 7.73 -11.67
N SER A 215 19.61 8.79 -10.90
CA SER A 215 19.38 10.15 -11.42
C SER A 215 20.48 11.17 -11.09
N VAL A 216 21.66 10.71 -10.68
CA VAL A 216 22.80 11.59 -10.39
C VAL A 216 23.07 12.53 -11.56
N GLY A 217 23.05 13.85 -11.29
CA GLY A 217 23.18 14.90 -12.29
C GLY A 217 21.88 15.27 -13.01
N SER A 218 20.77 14.62 -12.67
CA SER A 218 19.45 14.87 -13.25
C SER A 218 18.38 15.16 -12.18
N GLU A 219 18.78 15.45 -10.97
CA GLU A 219 17.92 15.64 -9.79
C GLU A 219 16.88 16.74 -9.99
N HIS A 220 17.24 17.77 -10.76
CA HIS A 220 16.35 18.87 -11.15
C HIS A 220 15.12 18.41 -11.94
N LEU A 221 15.18 17.22 -12.58
CA LEU A 221 14.04 16.67 -13.31
C LEU A 221 12.92 16.21 -12.37
N TRP A 222 13.22 15.84 -11.14
CA TRP A 222 12.19 15.46 -10.16
C TRP A 222 11.31 16.65 -9.77
N GLU A 223 11.90 17.83 -9.64
CA GLU A 223 11.18 19.09 -9.39
C GLU A 223 10.22 19.41 -10.54
N ALA A 224 10.64 19.14 -11.78
CA ALA A 224 9.80 19.37 -12.95
C ALA A 224 8.69 18.32 -13.07
N TRP A 225 8.97 17.07 -12.69
CA TRP A 225 8.05 15.96 -12.87
C TRP A 225 6.97 15.90 -11.79
N ALA A 226 7.34 16.02 -10.53
CA ALA A 226 6.41 16.00 -9.41
C ALA A 226 5.98 17.45 -9.06
N PRO A 227 4.68 17.80 -9.20
CA PRO A 227 4.18 19.15 -8.84
C PRO A 227 4.54 19.63 -7.43
N VAL A 228 4.76 18.70 -6.48
CA VAL A 228 5.24 19.04 -5.12
C VAL A 228 6.75 19.32 -5.05
N GLY A 229 7.48 19.20 -6.16
CA GLY A 229 8.91 19.58 -6.26
C GLY A 229 9.89 18.61 -5.63
N ARG A 230 9.51 17.33 -5.39
CA ARG A 230 10.44 16.32 -4.83
C ARG A 230 9.98 14.89 -5.12
N LEU A 231 10.90 13.95 -4.95
CA LEU A 231 10.56 12.53 -4.86
C LEU A 231 9.67 12.23 -3.65
N GLY A 232 8.83 11.22 -3.75
CA GLY A 232 8.15 10.62 -2.63
C GLY A 232 9.07 9.71 -1.82
N TRP A 233 8.75 9.56 -0.54
CA TRP A 233 9.40 8.63 0.37
C TRP A 233 8.39 7.61 0.90
N PRO A 234 8.83 6.44 1.39
CA PRO A 234 7.95 5.46 2.02
C PRO A 234 7.05 6.05 3.11
N GLU A 235 7.54 7.05 3.85
CA GLU A 235 6.80 7.76 4.90
C GLU A 235 5.60 8.54 4.35
N ASP A 236 5.67 9.05 3.13
CA ASP A 236 4.53 9.73 2.50
C ASP A 236 3.37 8.75 2.29
N GLN A 237 3.69 7.52 1.89
CA GLN A 237 2.72 6.44 1.70
C GLN A 237 2.19 5.94 3.05
N ALA A 238 3.09 5.76 4.04
CA ALA A 238 2.74 5.26 5.36
C ALA A 238 1.75 6.17 6.10
N ARG A 239 1.88 7.50 5.96
CA ARG A 239 0.96 8.48 6.55
C ARG A 239 -0.46 8.34 6.00
N VAL A 240 -0.60 8.11 4.69
CA VAL A 240 -1.92 7.87 4.09
C VAL A 240 -2.46 6.50 4.48
N ALA A 241 -1.58 5.47 4.58
CA ALA A 241 -1.97 4.16 5.08
C ALA A 241 -2.49 4.24 6.53
N LEU A 242 -1.84 5.01 7.41
CA LEU A 242 -2.29 5.24 8.78
C LEU A 242 -3.68 5.91 8.83
N PHE A 243 -3.90 6.95 8.01
CA PHE A 243 -5.22 7.57 7.87
C PHE A 243 -6.27 6.52 7.47
N LEU A 244 -6.00 5.72 6.44
CA LEU A 244 -6.93 4.71 5.95
C LEU A 244 -7.15 3.54 6.92
N ALA A 245 -6.15 3.18 7.71
CA ALA A 245 -6.23 2.11 8.71
C ALA A 245 -7.00 2.54 9.97
N SER A 246 -6.98 3.82 10.30
CA SER A 246 -7.55 4.37 11.53
C SER A 246 -9.01 4.84 11.38
N ASP A 247 -9.63 5.23 12.50
CA ASP A 247 -10.99 5.77 12.54
C ASP A 247 -11.09 7.17 11.95
N LEU A 248 -9.96 7.83 11.64
CA LEU A 248 -9.94 9.09 10.88
C LEU A 248 -10.62 8.94 9.52
N SER A 249 -10.62 7.74 8.96
CA SER A 249 -11.25 7.41 7.68
C SER A 249 -12.52 6.55 7.83
N ALA A 250 -13.22 6.62 8.95
CA ALA A 250 -14.38 5.76 9.25
C ALA A 250 -15.49 5.81 8.18
N TYR A 251 -15.57 6.89 7.40
CA TYR A 251 -16.55 7.05 6.31
C TYR A 251 -15.91 7.03 4.92
N VAL A 252 -14.68 6.51 4.80
CA VAL A 252 -13.93 6.41 3.53
C VAL A 252 -13.75 4.95 3.16
N THR A 253 -14.42 4.50 2.08
CA THR A 253 -14.29 3.15 1.54
C THR A 253 -14.50 3.14 0.03
N GLY A 254 -13.86 2.23 -0.70
CA GLY A 254 -13.96 2.08 -2.15
C GLY A 254 -13.12 3.07 -2.95
N HIS A 255 -12.26 3.84 -2.32
CA HIS A 255 -11.43 4.86 -2.96
C HIS A 255 -10.01 4.35 -3.25
N ASN A 256 -9.47 4.82 -4.37
CA ASN A 256 -8.08 4.61 -4.78
C ASN A 256 -7.39 5.98 -4.82
N ILE A 257 -6.53 6.25 -3.85
CA ILE A 257 -5.93 7.56 -3.60
C ILE A 257 -4.53 7.61 -4.19
N PRO A 258 -4.26 8.44 -5.21
CA PRO A 258 -2.89 8.72 -5.64
C PRO A 258 -2.10 9.41 -4.53
N VAL A 259 -0.93 8.86 -4.19
CA VAL A 259 0.03 9.46 -3.26
C VAL A 259 1.34 9.62 -4.04
N ASP A 260 1.35 10.60 -4.91
CA ASP A 260 2.20 10.67 -6.08
C ASP A 260 2.83 12.06 -6.32
N GLY A 261 2.72 12.97 -5.37
CA GLY A 261 3.20 14.33 -5.53
C GLY A 261 2.49 15.13 -6.63
N GLY A 262 1.34 14.64 -7.13
CA GLY A 262 0.53 15.30 -8.16
C GLY A 262 0.85 14.87 -9.59
N THR A 263 1.71 13.88 -9.81
CA THR A 263 2.11 13.43 -11.16
C THR A 263 0.93 12.96 -12.00
N LYS A 264 -0.03 12.23 -11.40
CA LYS A 264 -1.26 11.82 -12.08
C LYS A 264 -2.15 13.01 -12.43
N ALA A 265 -2.30 13.96 -11.51
CA ALA A 265 -3.11 15.16 -11.73
C ALA A 265 -2.51 16.06 -12.81
N GLY A 266 -1.19 16.07 -12.92
CA GLY A 266 -0.44 16.84 -13.92
C GLY A 266 -0.80 16.47 -15.36
N ALA A 267 -1.09 15.21 -15.67
CA ALA A 267 -1.63 14.74 -16.94
C ALA A 267 -0.94 15.33 -18.19
N GLY A 268 0.41 15.40 -18.16
CA GLY A 268 1.22 15.97 -19.24
C GLY A 268 1.56 17.46 -19.07
N TRP A 269 1.24 18.05 -17.94
CA TRP A 269 1.78 19.35 -17.51
C TRP A 269 3.00 19.14 -16.64
N PHE A 270 4.07 19.91 -16.90
CA PHE A 270 5.33 19.86 -16.19
C PHE A 270 5.66 21.25 -15.64
N TYR A 271 6.27 21.31 -14.48
CA TYR A 271 6.81 22.57 -13.97
C TYR A 271 8.13 22.87 -14.68
N SER A 272 8.24 24.09 -15.24
CA SER A 272 9.48 24.60 -15.82
C SER A 272 10.16 25.51 -14.79
N PRO A 273 11.27 25.09 -14.16
CA PRO A 273 12.01 25.95 -13.22
C PRO A 273 12.53 27.23 -13.88
N ALA A 274 12.92 27.16 -15.17
CA ALA A 274 13.42 28.30 -15.93
C ALA A 274 12.34 29.36 -16.24
N GLU A 275 11.08 28.94 -16.35
CA GLU A 275 9.94 29.82 -16.65
C GLU A 275 9.06 30.09 -15.40
N GLU A 276 9.38 29.44 -14.27
CA GLU A 276 8.65 29.50 -12.99
C GLU A 276 7.14 29.25 -13.14
N ARG A 277 6.74 28.34 -14.07
CA ARG A 277 5.34 28.02 -14.35
C ARG A 277 5.14 26.60 -14.88
N PHE A 278 3.90 26.10 -14.79
CA PHE A 278 3.52 24.87 -15.48
C PHE A 278 3.40 25.08 -17.00
N THR A 279 3.87 24.12 -17.77
CA THR A 279 3.80 24.09 -19.23
C THR A 279 3.48 22.67 -19.72
N ASN A 280 2.77 22.56 -20.83
CA ASN A 280 2.57 21.30 -21.56
C ASN A 280 3.42 21.26 -22.86
N ARG A 281 4.34 22.17 -23.01
CA ARG A 281 5.25 22.30 -24.15
C ARG A 281 6.68 22.24 -23.65
N PRO A 282 7.22 21.03 -23.39
CA PRO A 282 8.59 20.92 -22.91
C PRO A 282 9.56 21.41 -23.97
N LYS A 283 10.17 22.56 -23.74
CA LYS A 283 11.29 23.07 -24.52
C LYS A 283 12.53 22.82 -23.70
N GLY A 284 13.43 21.96 -24.21
CA GLY A 284 14.73 21.73 -23.60
C GLY A 284 14.65 20.97 -22.27
N LEU A 285 14.13 19.75 -22.31
CA LEU A 285 14.39 18.74 -21.29
C LEU A 285 15.80 18.21 -21.45
#